data_601d2103d9e7d18c2ced1829d1aca52c
#
_entry.id   601d2103d9e7d18c2ced1829d1aca52c
#
_cell.length_a   1.000
_cell.length_b   1.000
_cell.length_c   1.000
_cell.angle_alpha   90.00
_cell.angle_beta   90.00
_cell.angle_gamma   90.00
#
_symmetry.space_group_name_H-M   'P 1'
#
loop_
_entity.id
_entity.type
_entity.pdbx_description
1 polymer ?
#
loop_
_entity_poly.entity_id
_entity_poly.type
_entity_poly.pdbx_seq_one_letter_code
_entity_poly.pdbx_strand_id
1 'polypeptide(L)'
;NIIILLLANMAIFGSILYIFTMHNRWMRLGILILLMAMIVGSTVDGSWTQSVFNYTPLPWMYRFDYLKYLFIVIPGSIAGEYLAEWMKAYQKETDDYATSPYRKMSIMLMILSVIIIIGNLYGLYTRNLVVNLVVTVLLLLAGKCIFLRKVDGIALLWKKLFNAGAYLLLLGLCFEPFQDGIKKDPTTFSYFFVTSGLAFLALLFLSLVCDYFRCVRSSRFLVMSGQNPMIAYVVSDLFIMPLANILGLVSLLSYFQQ
;
A
#
# COMPACT_ATOMS: atom_id res chain seq x y z
N ASN A 1 10.58 -20.78 7.58
CA ASN A 1 9.56 -19.72 7.39
C ASN A 1 9.93 -18.85 6.21
N ILE A 2 9.33 -19.13 5.04
CA ILE A 2 9.60 -18.42 3.78
C ILE A 2 9.31 -16.93 3.91
N ILE A 3 8.30 -16.54 4.70
CA ILE A 3 7.89 -15.14 4.89
C ILE A 3 9.00 -14.31 5.54
N ILE A 4 9.66 -14.82 6.58
CA ILE A 4 10.74 -14.11 7.27
C ILE A 4 11.92 -13.90 6.32
N LEU A 5 12.26 -14.91 5.53
CA LEU A 5 13.33 -14.84 4.54
C LEU A 5 13.02 -13.81 3.46
N LEU A 6 11.78 -13.77 2.99
CA LEU A 6 11.30 -12.78 2.02
C LEU A 6 11.40 -11.36 2.58
N LEU A 7 10.96 -11.14 3.83
CA LEU A 7 11.07 -9.84 4.49
C LEU A 7 12.52 -9.40 4.68
N ALA A 8 13.43 -10.35 5.02
CA ALA A 8 14.85 -10.06 5.13
C ALA A 8 15.47 -9.63 3.78
N ASN A 9 15.13 -10.34 2.69
CA ASN A 9 15.55 -9.96 1.34
C ASN A 9 15.00 -8.56 0.98
N MET A 10 13.74 -8.26 1.28
CA MET A 10 13.15 -6.95 1.03
C MET A 10 13.81 -5.84 1.85
N ALA A 11 14.18 -6.11 3.10
CA ALA A 11 14.89 -5.16 3.92
C ALA A 11 16.27 -4.84 3.33
N ILE A 12 17.01 -5.84 2.88
CA ILE A 12 18.35 -5.66 2.28
C ILE A 12 18.24 -4.92 0.95
N PHE A 13 17.53 -5.49 -0.03
CA PHE A 13 17.44 -4.92 -1.37
C PHE A 13 16.71 -3.58 -1.38
N GLY A 14 15.63 -3.44 -0.60
CA GLY A 14 14.89 -2.19 -0.46
C GLY A 14 15.74 -1.08 0.15
N SER A 15 16.53 -1.37 1.19
CA SER A 15 17.43 -0.40 1.82
C SER A 15 18.57 0.03 0.91
N ILE A 16 19.22 -0.93 0.24
CA ILE A 16 20.29 -0.64 -0.73
C ILE A 16 19.74 0.27 -1.84
N LEU A 17 18.61 -0.12 -2.42
CA LEU A 17 17.99 0.62 -3.51
C LEU A 17 17.56 2.03 -3.05
N TYR A 18 17.04 2.14 -1.83
CA TYR A 18 16.67 3.42 -1.24
C TYR A 18 17.90 4.34 -1.07
N ILE A 19 19.01 3.84 -0.52
CA ILE A 19 20.23 4.63 -0.30
C ILE A 19 20.77 5.16 -1.63
N PHE A 20 20.83 4.33 -2.67
CA PHE A 20 21.30 4.77 -3.99
C PHE A 20 20.36 5.74 -4.71
N THR A 21 19.06 5.72 -4.39
CA THR A 21 18.04 6.50 -5.09
C THR A 21 17.36 7.56 -4.22
N MET A 22 17.86 7.80 -3.00
CA MET A 22 17.21 8.73 -2.04
C MET A 22 17.10 10.16 -2.57
N HIS A 23 17.98 10.58 -3.47
CA HIS A 23 17.97 11.92 -4.06
C HIS A 23 17.11 12.04 -5.33
N ASN A 24 16.69 10.90 -5.91
CA ASN A 24 15.95 10.91 -7.18
C ASN A 24 14.85 9.84 -7.20
N ARG A 25 13.60 10.26 -6.95
CA ARG A 25 12.41 9.39 -6.99
C ARG A 25 12.16 8.79 -8.37
N TRP A 26 12.47 9.54 -9.43
CA TRP A 26 12.29 9.07 -10.82
C TRP A 26 13.20 7.90 -11.14
N MET A 27 14.45 7.94 -10.66
CA MET A 27 15.37 6.82 -10.79
C MET A 27 14.85 5.57 -10.11
N ARG A 28 14.24 5.72 -8.93
CA ARG A 28 13.61 4.61 -8.18
C ARG A 28 12.44 3.99 -8.94
N LEU A 29 11.58 4.82 -9.53
CA LEU A 29 10.49 4.34 -10.39
C LEU A 29 11.04 3.69 -11.66
N GLY A 30 12.10 4.23 -12.27
CA GLY A 30 12.77 3.63 -13.42
C GLY A 30 13.29 2.22 -13.14
N ILE A 31 13.88 1.98 -11.96
CA ILE A 31 14.33 0.66 -11.54
C ILE A 31 13.15 -0.31 -11.41
N LEU A 32 11.99 0.13 -10.88
CA LEU A 32 10.78 -0.69 -10.84
C LEU A 32 10.30 -1.09 -12.24
N ILE A 33 10.31 -0.15 -13.18
CA ILE A 33 9.91 -0.42 -14.58
C ILE A 33 10.87 -1.44 -15.21
N LEU A 34 12.19 -1.28 -14.99
CA LEU A 34 13.19 -2.23 -15.46
C LEU A 34 12.94 -3.63 -14.85
N LEU A 35 12.71 -3.69 -13.54
CA LEU A 35 12.41 -4.95 -12.86
C LEU A 35 11.14 -5.60 -13.40
N MET A 36 10.10 -4.81 -13.66
CA MET A 36 8.87 -5.27 -14.30
C MET A 36 9.12 -5.86 -15.68
N ALA A 37 9.91 -5.16 -16.51
CA ALA A 37 10.26 -5.62 -17.84
C ALA A 37 11.02 -6.96 -17.80
N MET A 38 11.95 -7.14 -16.84
CA MET A 38 12.67 -8.39 -16.64
C MET A 38 11.73 -9.54 -16.21
N ILE A 39 10.81 -9.29 -15.30
CA ILE A 39 9.85 -10.29 -14.83
C ILE A 39 8.89 -10.68 -15.97
N VAL A 40 8.35 -9.71 -16.71
CA VAL A 40 7.47 -9.98 -17.86
C VAL A 40 8.26 -10.69 -18.97
N GLY A 41 9.47 -10.25 -19.26
CA GLY A 41 10.34 -10.90 -20.26
C GLY A 41 10.73 -12.34 -19.90
N SER A 42 10.77 -12.68 -18.62
CA SER A 42 11.10 -14.05 -18.17
C SER A 42 10.03 -15.09 -18.49
N THR A 43 8.82 -14.67 -18.88
CA THR A 43 7.74 -15.56 -19.30
C THR A 43 7.94 -16.12 -20.73
N VAL A 44 8.87 -15.54 -21.49
CA VAL A 44 9.19 -15.98 -22.85
C VAL A 44 10.27 -17.07 -22.78
N ASP A 45 9.95 -18.26 -23.28
CA ASP A 45 10.86 -19.38 -23.27
C ASP A 45 12.12 -19.13 -24.11
N GLY A 46 13.28 -19.51 -23.55
CA GLY A 46 14.57 -19.33 -24.21
C GLY A 46 15.11 -17.90 -24.18
N SER A 47 14.45 -16.96 -23.52
CA SER A 47 14.95 -15.58 -23.37
C SER A 47 16.11 -15.49 -22.37
N TRP A 48 17.00 -14.54 -22.58
CA TRP A 48 18.08 -14.24 -21.62
C TRP A 48 17.51 -13.77 -20.26
N THR A 49 16.35 -13.11 -20.27
CA THR A 49 15.64 -12.69 -19.06
C THR A 49 15.17 -13.88 -18.23
N GLN A 50 14.71 -14.97 -18.89
CA GLN A 50 14.38 -16.21 -18.22
C GLN A 50 15.59 -16.84 -17.54
N SER A 51 16.76 -16.83 -18.20
CA SER A 51 18.00 -17.33 -17.62
C SER A 51 18.42 -16.55 -16.36
N VAL A 52 18.29 -15.22 -16.39
CA VAL A 52 18.56 -14.36 -15.21
C VAL A 52 17.53 -14.59 -14.11
N PHE A 53 16.26 -14.70 -14.45
CA PHE A 53 15.18 -14.92 -13.49
C PHE A 53 15.33 -16.27 -12.76
N ASN A 54 15.74 -17.32 -13.47
CA ASN A 54 15.94 -18.65 -12.92
C ASN A 54 17.30 -18.82 -12.24
N TYR A 55 18.20 -17.81 -12.34
CA TYR A 55 19.50 -17.86 -11.69
C TYR A 55 19.34 -17.72 -10.17
N THR A 56 19.51 -18.82 -9.46
CA THR A 56 19.40 -18.90 -8.01
C THR A 56 20.68 -19.49 -7.40
N PRO A 57 21.70 -18.64 -7.15
CA PRO A 57 22.98 -19.13 -6.63
C PRO A 57 22.87 -19.79 -5.25
N LEU A 58 21.90 -19.36 -4.45
CA LEU A 58 21.59 -19.90 -3.12
C LEU A 58 20.07 -20.12 -3.00
N PRO A 59 19.51 -21.23 -3.49
CA PRO A 59 18.06 -21.45 -3.57
C PRO A 59 17.34 -21.36 -2.22
N TRP A 60 18.03 -21.64 -1.12
CA TRP A 60 17.52 -21.54 0.24
C TRP A 60 17.47 -20.12 0.81
N MET A 61 18.22 -19.18 0.23
CA MET A 61 18.35 -17.80 0.74
C MET A 61 17.78 -16.76 -0.21
N TYR A 62 18.01 -16.90 -1.52
CA TYR A 62 17.67 -15.90 -2.52
C TYR A 62 17.00 -16.53 -3.73
N ARG A 63 15.90 -15.91 -4.16
CA ARG A 63 15.25 -16.15 -5.46
C ARG A 63 14.90 -14.81 -6.07
N PHE A 64 15.12 -14.68 -7.38
CA PHE A 64 14.78 -13.45 -8.10
C PHE A 64 13.29 -13.08 -7.96
N ASP A 65 12.42 -14.09 -7.85
CA ASP A 65 10.99 -13.91 -7.63
C ASP A 65 10.65 -13.06 -6.38
N TYR A 66 11.50 -13.09 -5.36
CA TYR A 66 11.29 -12.25 -4.16
C TYR A 66 11.34 -10.76 -4.46
N LEU A 67 12.09 -10.32 -5.50
CA LEU A 67 12.19 -8.91 -5.89
C LEU A 67 10.86 -8.32 -6.36
N LYS A 68 9.85 -9.14 -6.69
CA LYS A 68 8.49 -8.67 -6.98
C LYS A 68 7.90 -7.83 -5.83
N TYR A 69 8.25 -8.15 -4.59
CA TYR A 69 7.75 -7.39 -3.43
C TYR A 69 8.31 -5.96 -3.31
N LEU A 70 9.35 -5.62 -4.09
CA LEU A 70 9.81 -4.23 -4.23
C LEU A 70 8.70 -3.31 -4.78
N PHE A 71 7.72 -3.86 -5.50
CA PHE A 71 6.53 -3.12 -5.96
C PHE A 71 5.62 -2.64 -4.81
N ILE A 72 5.79 -3.18 -3.59
CA ILE A 72 5.14 -2.66 -2.37
C ILE A 72 6.12 -1.76 -1.59
N VAL A 73 7.38 -2.19 -1.46
CA VAL A 73 8.39 -1.50 -0.64
C VAL A 73 8.72 -0.11 -1.20
N ILE A 74 8.85 0.01 -2.52
CA ILE A 74 9.20 1.28 -3.16
C ILE A 74 8.08 2.32 -3.05
N PRO A 75 6.80 2.04 -3.39
CA PRO A 75 5.71 2.95 -3.08
C PRO A 75 5.65 3.32 -1.58
N GLY A 76 5.85 2.34 -0.69
CA GLY A 76 5.93 2.59 0.75
C GLY A 76 7.03 3.57 1.14
N SER A 77 8.22 3.48 0.52
CA SER A 77 9.32 4.42 0.75
C SER A 77 8.98 5.85 0.30
N ILE A 78 8.24 6.00 -0.80
CA ILE A 78 7.76 7.31 -1.29
C ILE A 78 6.74 7.90 -0.32
N ALA A 79 5.83 7.08 0.22
CA ALA A 79 4.90 7.52 1.27
C ALA A 79 5.64 8.00 2.52
N GLY A 80 6.67 7.27 2.95
CA GLY A 80 7.53 7.64 4.07
C GLY A 80 8.25 8.98 3.85
N GLU A 81 8.74 9.24 2.64
CA GLU A 81 9.33 10.52 2.28
C GLU A 81 8.34 11.68 2.36
N TYR A 82 7.09 11.49 1.88
CA TYR A 82 6.06 12.53 1.99
C TYR A 82 5.75 12.87 3.45
N LEU A 83 5.67 11.85 4.32
CA LEU A 83 5.48 12.05 5.75
C LEU A 83 6.69 12.75 6.39
N ALA A 84 7.91 12.34 6.06
CA ALA A 84 9.12 12.95 6.59
C ALA A 84 9.28 14.42 6.16
N GLU A 85 8.96 14.74 4.92
CA GLU A 85 8.92 16.11 4.42
C GLU A 85 7.90 16.97 5.20
N TRP A 86 6.71 16.44 5.40
CA TRP A 86 5.68 17.12 6.17
C TRP A 86 6.07 17.30 7.64
N MET A 87 6.61 16.27 8.30
CA MET A 87 7.05 16.35 9.70
C MET A 87 8.15 17.40 9.89
N LYS A 88 9.11 17.49 8.97
CA LYS A 88 10.17 18.51 9.00
C LYS A 88 9.63 19.92 8.82
N ALA A 89 8.62 20.10 7.96
CA ALA A 89 7.96 21.39 7.77
C ALA A 89 7.11 21.76 8.99
N TYR A 90 6.42 20.78 9.58
CA TYR A 90 5.56 20.97 10.75
C TYR A 90 6.33 21.40 12.00
N GLN A 91 7.56 20.93 12.21
CA GLN A 91 8.40 21.38 13.33
C GLN A 91 8.74 22.86 13.29
N LYS A 92 8.59 23.52 12.14
CA LYS A 92 8.84 24.97 11.97
C LYS A 92 7.60 25.85 12.18
N GLU A 93 6.41 25.26 12.08
CA GLU A 93 5.14 25.96 12.24
C GLU A 93 4.43 25.44 13.49
N THR A 94 4.74 26.03 14.64
CA THR A 94 3.87 25.91 15.82
C THR A 94 2.73 26.90 15.62
N ASP A 95 1.52 26.44 15.21
CA ASP A 95 0.25 26.95 15.74
C ASP A 95 -0.99 26.53 14.94
N ASP A 96 -2.04 26.22 15.72
CA ASP A 96 -3.49 26.33 15.46
C ASP A 96 -4.08 25.75 14.17
N TYR A 97 -4.06 24.42 14.04
CA TYR A 97 -4.88 23.74 13.03
C TYR A 97 -6.37 23.64 13.40
N ALA A 98 -6.76 24.02 14.62
CA ALA A 98 -8.15 23.93 15.09
C ALA A 98 -9.11 24.88 14.36
N THR A 99 -8.59 25.95 13.75
CA THR A 99 -9.35 26.94 12.96
C THR A 99 -9.07 26.85 11.46
N SER A 100 -8.45 25.78 11.00
CA SER A 100 -8.04 25.60 9.61
C SER A 100 -9.25 25.68 8.65
N PRO A 101 -9.12 26.43 7.53
CA PRO A 101 -10.15 26.55 6.49
C PRO A 101 -10.45 25.21 5.79
N TYR A 102 -9.69 24.16 6.10
CA TYR A 102 -9.76 22.85 5.45
C TYR A 102 -10.74 21.87 6.09
N ARG A 103 -11.52 22.26 7.12
CA ARG A 103 -12.42 21.33 7.84
C ARG A 103 -13.43 20.63 6.93
N LYS A 104 -14.08 21.36 6.02
CA LYS A 104 -15.01 20.75 5.05
C LYS A 104 -14.30 19.82 4.08
N MET A 105 -13.13 20.23 3.61
CA MET A 105 -12.29 19.44 2.70
C MET A 105 -11.83 18.14 3.37
N SER A 106 -11.39 18.19 4.62
CA SER A 106 -10.93 16.99 5.36
C SER A 106 -12.05 15.98 5.59
N ILE A 107 -13.26 16.43 5.94
CA ILE A 107 -14.42 15.54 6.10
C ILE A 107 -14.79 14.89 4.76
N MET A 108 -14.82 15.66 3.67
CA MET A 108 -15.11 15.13 2.34
C MET A 108 -14.08 14.09 1.90
N LEU A 109 -12.77 14.36 2.11
CA LEU A 109 -11.70 13.43 1.79
C LEU A 109 -11.74 12.17 2.65
N MET A 110 -12.08 12.31 3.93
CA MET A 110 -12.23 11.18 4.84
C MET A 110 -13.34 10.23 4.37
N ILE A 111 -14.52 10.76 4.08
CA ILE A 111 -15.65 9.97 3.57
C ILE A 111 -15.31 9.35 2.22
N LEU A 112 -14.73 10.13 1.32
CA LEU A 112 -14.37 9.68 -0.03
C LEU A 112 -13.34 8.54 0.02
N SER A 113 -12.30 8.64 0.85
CA SER A 113 -11.28 7.59 0.99
C SER A 113 -11.89 6.27 1.50
N VAL A 114 -12.79 6.33 2.47
CA VAL A 114 -13.50 5.14 2.97
C VAL A 114 -14.39 4.53 1.89
N ILE A 115 -15.14 5.35 1.14
CA ILE A 115 -16.00 4.88 0.05
C ILE A 115 -15.16 4.20 -1.04
N ILE A 116 -14.01 4.79 -1.42
CA ILE A 116 -13.11 4.20 -2.42
C ILE A 116 -12.57 2.86 -1.93
N ILE A 117 -12.10 2.78 -0.67
CA ILE A 117 -11.54 1.55 -0.10
C ILE A 117 -12.61 0.45 -0.06
N ILE A 118 -13.76 0.71 0.56
CA ILE A 118 -14.85 -0.28 0.70
C ILE A 118 -15.42 -0.66 -0.67
N GLY A 119 -15.64 0.33 -1.54
CA GLY A 119 -16.16 0.11 -2.89
C GLY A 119 -15.25 -0.79 -3.73
N ASN A 120 -13.93 -0.55 -3.69
CA ASN A 120 -12.98 -1.41 -4.38
C ASN A 120 -12.91 -2.81 -3.78
N LEU A 121 -12.89 -2.96 -2.45
CA LEU A 121 -12.89 -4.27 -1.81
C LEU A 121 -14.15 -5.07 -2.21
N TYR A 122 -15.33 -4.43 -2.21
CA TYR A 122 -16.58 -5.06 -2.63
C TYR A 122 -16.60 -5.37 -4.13
N GLY A 123 -16.20 -4.41 -4.98
CA GLY A 123 -16.20 -4.57 -6.44
C GLY A 123 -15.24 -5.66 -6.92
N LEU A 124 -14.09 -5.80 -6.27
CA LEU A 124 -13.13 -6.88 -6.54
C LEU A 124 -13.62 -8.23 -6.01
N TYR A 125 -14.28 -8.25 -4.85
CA TYR A 125 -14.88 -9.47 -4.29
C TYR A 125 -16.01 -10.01 -5.20
N THR A 126 -16.88 -9.14 -5.68
CA THR A 126 -18.00 -9.50 -6.58
C THR A 126 -17.57 -9.72 -8.03
N ARG A 127 -16.29 -9.49 -8.36
CA ARG A 127 -15.72 -9.56 -9.72
C ARG A 127 -16.43 -8.70 -10.77
N ASN A 128 -17.11 -7.64 -10.35
CA ASN A 128 -17.73 -6.65 -11.24
C ASN A 128 -16.69 -5.61 -11.70
N LEU A 129 -15.68 -6.05 -12.43
CA LEU A 129 -14.46 -5.29 -12.72
C LEU A 129 -14.70 -3.99 -13.47
N VAL A 130 -15.55 -4.03 -14.54
CA VAL A 130 -15.84 -2.84 -15.35
C VAL A 130 -16.58 -1.79 -14.53
N VAL A 131 -17.61 -2.21 -13.78
CA VAL A 131 -18.38 -1.30 -12.93
C VAL A 131 -17.49 -0.71 -11.85
N ASN A 132 -16.67 -1.55 -11.21
CA ASN A 132 -15.72 -1.11 -10.20
C ASN A 132 -14.70 -0.09 -10.75
N LEU A 133 -14.17 -0.33 -11.96
CA LEU A 133 -13.24 0.59 -12.61
C LEU A 133 -13.90 1.95 -12.87
N VAL A 134 -15.10 1.96 -13.48
CA VAL A 134 -15.82 3.19 -13.79
C VAL A 134 -16.15 3.98 -12.52
N VAL A 135 -16.70 3.32 -11.50
CA VAL A 135 -17.03 3.95 -10.22
C VAL A 135 -15.77 4.50 -9.56
N THR A 136 -14.68 3.73 -9.55
CA THR A 136 -13.40 4.18 -8.96
C THR A 136 -12.87 5.41 -9.71
N VAL A 137 -12.88 5.43 -11.04
CA VAL A 137 -12.46 6.60 -11.82
C VAL A 137 -13.30 7.83 -11.47
N LEU A 138 -14.61 7.70 -11.39
CA LEU A 138 -15.51 8.81 -11.03
C LEU A 138 -15.22 9.34 -9.61
N LEU A 139 -15.03 8.45 -8.64
CA LEU A 139 -14.68 8.84 -7.26
C LEU A 139 -13.30 9.51 -7.18
N LEU A 140 -12.32 9.02 -7.92
CA LEU A 140 -10.99 9.63 -7.97
C LEU A 140 -11.00 11.00 -8.65
N LEU A 141 -11.82 11.19 -9.70
CA LEU A 141 -12.02 12.50 -10.32
C LEU A 141 -12.70 13.46 -9.35
N ALA A 142 -13.73 13.02 -8.63
CA ALA A 142 -14.35 13.82 -7.57
C ALA A 142 -13.33 14.24 -6.49
N GLY A 143 -12.45 13.32 -6.08
CA GLY A 143 -11.35 13.63 -5.16
C GLY A 143 -10.37 14.64 -5.72
N LYS A 144 -10.01 14.57 -6.99
CA LYS A 144 -9.17 15.58 -7.65
C LYS A 144 -9.84 16.95 -7.69
N CYS A 145 -11.15 17.01 -7.89
CA CYS A 145 -11.90 18.29 -7.86
C CYS A 145 -11.81 18.98 -6.49
N ILE A 146 -11.71 18.22 -5.39
CA ILE A 146 -11.51 18.79 -4.04
C ILE A 146 -10.17 19.53 -3.94
N PHE A 147 -9.13 19.08 -4.67
CA PHE A 147 -7.78 19.66 -4.67
C PHE A 147 -7.53 20.72 -5.77
N LEU A 148 -8.55 21.23 -6.44
CA LEU A 148 -8.39 22.26 -7.49
C LEU A 148 -7.87 23.58 -6.93
N ARG A 149 -8.14 23.89 -5.67
CA ARG A 149 -7.62 25.09 -4.98
C ARG A 149 -6.18 24.84 -4.54
N LYS A 150 -5.40 25.93 -4.43
CA LYS A 150 -4.08 25.86 -3.82
C LYS A 150 -4.23 25.41 -2.37
N VAL A 151 -3.40 24.43 -1.99
CA VAL A 151 -3.38 23.85 -0.66
C VAL A 151 -1.95 23.87 -0.14
N ASP A 152 -1.80 24.19 1.14
CA ASP A 152 -0.52 24.33 1.83
C ASP A 152 -0.52 23.47 3.11
N GLY A 153 0.65 23.33 3.72
CA GLY A 153 0.81 22.59 4.98
C GLY A 153 0.38 21.13 4.88
N ILE A 154 -0.46 20.68 5.81
CA ILE A 154 -0.95 19.30 5.88
C ILE A 154 -1.82 18.91 4.67
N ALA A 155 -2.54 19.86 4.08
CA ALA A 155 -3.37 19.58 2.91
C ALA A 155 -2.53 19.25 1.66
N LEU A 156 -1.27 19.72 1.60
CA LEU A 156 -0.33 19.32 0.56
C LEU A 156 0.10 17.86 0.72
N LEU A 157 0.29 17.37 1.96
CA LEU A 157 0.52 15.95 2.23
C LEU A 157 -0.65 15.11 1.72
N TRP A 158 -1.89 15.48 2.07
CA TRP A 158 -3.08 14.77 1.62
C TRP A 158 -3.19 14.70 0.10
N LYS A 159 -2.88 15.81 -0.58
CA LYS A 159 -2.85 15.87 -2.05
C LYS A 159 -1.80 14.91 -2.64
N LYS A 160 -0.59 14.86 -2.07
CA LYS A 160 0.47 13.95 -2.51
C LYS A 160 0.05 12.48 -2.32
N LEU A 161 -0.45 12.13 -1.13
CA LEU A 161 -0.93 10.78 -0.81
C LEU A 161 -2.10 10.35 -1.69
N PHE A 162 -3.09 11.23 -1.89
CA PHE A 162 -4.23 10.96 -2.75
C PHE A 162 -3.81 10.72 -4.20
N ASN A 163 -2.95 11.57 -4.76
CA ASN A 163 -2.50 11.43 -6.15
C ASN A 163 -1.70 10.14 -6.37
N ALA A 164 -0.79 9.81 -5.45
CA ALA A 164 -0.02 8.57 -5.54
C ALA A 164 -0.92 7.34 -5.39
N GLY A 165 -1.84 7.35 -4.42
CA GLY A 165 -2.81 6.28 -4.22
C GLY A 165 -3.75 6.10 -5.41
N ALA A 166 -4.26 7.20 -5.97
CA ALA A 166 -5.12 7.18 -7.15
C ALA A 166 -4.40 6.59 -8.37
N TYR A 167 -3.16 7.00 -8.61
CA TYR A 167 -2.36 6.48 -9.72
C TYR A 167 -2.11 4.97 -9.59
N LEU A 168 -1.65 4.52 -8.42
CA LEU A 168 -1.37 3.11 -8.18
C LEU A 168 -2.64 2.25 -8.27
N LEU A 169 -3.75 2.74 -7.70
CA LEU A 169 -5.02 2.02 -7.73
C LEU A 169 -5.52 1.85 -9.18
N LEU A 170 -5.51 2.92 -9.98
CA LEU A 170 -5.90 2.84 -11.39
C LEU A 170 -4.98 1.92 -12.17
N LEU A 171 -3.66 2.03 -11.97
CA LEU A 171 -2.69 1.15 -12.62
C LEU A 171 -2.98 -0.32 -12.30
N GLY A 172 -3.25 -0.65 -11.04
CA GLY A 172 -3.56 -2.00 -10.61
C GLY A 172 -4.88 -2.54 -11.18
N LEU A 173 -5.92 -1.71 -11.25
CA LEU A 173 -7.19 -2.08 -11.88
C LEU A 173 -7.06 -2.27 -13.40
N CYS A 174 -6.17 -1.53 -14.07
CA CYS A 174 -5.89 -1.72 -15.48
C CYS A 174 -5.09 -3.00 -15.76
N PHE A 175 -4.22 -3.44 -14.83
CA PHE A 175 -3.47 -4.69 -14.96
C PHE A 175 -4.30 -5.94 -14.67
N GLU A 176 -5.41 -5.80 -13.95
CA GLU A 176 -6.23 -6.94 -13.53
C GLU A 176 -6.71 -7.82 -14.71
N PRO A 177 -7.25 -7.28 -15.82
CA PRO A 177 -7.71 -8.11 -16.94
C PRO A 177 -6.61 -8.93 -17.62
N PHE A 178 -5.35 -8.46 -17.57
CA PHE A 178 -4.22 -9.14 -18.23
C PHE A 178 -3.65 -10.30 -17.42
N GLN A 179 -3.99 -10.41 -16.12
CA GLN A 179 -3.37 -11.36 -15.20
C GLN A 179 -4.38 -12.32 -14.56
N ASP A 180 -5.56 -12.51 -15.16
CA ASP A 180 -6.63 -13.37 -14.64
C ASP A 180 -7.03 -13.07 -13.19
N GLY A 181 -6.98 -11.81 -12.81
CA GLY A 181 -7.40 -11.36 -11.50
C GLY A 181 -6.28 -10.99 -10.53
N ILE A 182 -6.70 -10.50 -9.37
CA ILE A 182 -5.81 -10.11 -8.28
C ILE A 182 -5.53 -11.35 -7.43
N LYS A 183 -4.33 -11.91 -7.58
CA LYS A 183 -3.92 -13.14 -6.87
C LYS A 183 -2.70 -12.84 -6.00
N LYS A 184 -2.70 -13.43 -4.80
CA LYS A 184 -1.55 -13.41 -3.89
C LYS A 184 -0.57 -14.54 -4.20
N ASP A 185 -1.09 -15.70 -4.64
CA ASP A 185 -0.31 -16.90 -4.98
C ASP A 185 -0.84 -17.52 -6.29
N PRO A 186 -0.09 -17.45 -7.39
CA PRO A 186 1.13 -16.66 -7.62
C PRO A 186 0.84 -15.16 -7.65
N THR A 187 1.76 -14.36 -7.11
CA THR A 187 1.58 -12.91 -6.99
C THR A 187 1.49 -12.22 -8.35
N THR A 188 0.46 -11.39 -8.52
CA THR A 188 0.21 -10.59 -9.73
C THR A 188 0.64 -9.14 -9.53
N PHE A 189 1.00 -8.42 -10.61
CA PHE A 189 1.30 -6.98 -10.54
C PHE A 189 0.07 -6.17 -10.12
N SER A 190 -1.11 -6.58 -10.59
CA SER A 190 -2.38 -5.97 -10.18
C SER A 190 -2.55 -6.01 -8.65
N TYR A 191 -2.18 -7.12 -8.00
CA TYR A 191 -2.20 -7.23 -6.55
C TYR A 191 -1.30 -6.19 -5.88
N PHE A 192 -0.06 -6.05 -6.33
CA PHE A 192 0.88 -5.10 -5.75
C PHE A 192 0.42 -3.65 -5.90
N PHE A 193 -0.06 -3.27 -7.07
CA PHE A 193 -0.49 -1.91 -7.34
C PHE A 193 -1.80 -1.55 -6.63
N VAL A 194 -2.79 -2.44 -6.64
CA VAL A 194 -4.07 -2.20 -5.94
C VAL A 194 -3.85 -2.10 -4.44
N THR A 195 -3.10 -3.04 -3.84
CA THR A 195 -2.83 -3.02 -2.39
C THR A 195 -2.04 -1.78 -1.99
N SER A 196 -1.03 -1.37 -2.77
CA SER A 196 -0.29 -0.14 -2.52
C SER A 196 -1.18 1.10 -2.67
N GLY A 197 -2.03 1.16 -3.70
CA GLY A 197 -2.97 2.26 -3.90
C GLY A 197 -3.96 2.42 -2.74
N LEU A 198 -4.57 1.30 -2.31
CA LEU A 198 -5.46 1.29 -1.14
C LEU A 198 -4.72 1.65 0.15
N ALA A 199 -3.46 1.23 0.31
CA ALA A 199 -2.64 1.59 1.47
C ALA A 199 -2.36 3.10 1.54
N PHE A 200 -2.09 3.77 0.41
CA PHE A 200 -1.96 5.23 0.36
C PHE A 200 -3.25 5.95 0.77
N LEU A 201 -4.41 5.46 0.33
CA LEU A 201 -5.71 6.02 0.71
C LEU A 201 -6.03 5.76 2.19
N ALA A 202 -5.66 4.59 2.71
CA ALA A 202 -5.77 4.29 4.13
C ALA A 202 -4.84 5.18 4.97
N LEU A 203 -3.62 5.44 4.51
CA LEU A 203 -2.69 6.37 5.16
C LEU A 203 -3.23 7.80 5.14
N LEU A 204 -3.84 8.23 4.04
CA LEU A 204 -4.55 9.50 3.95
C LEU A 204 -5.67 9.58 4.99
N PHE A 205 -6.51 8.56 5.08
CA PHE A 205 -7.59 8.47 6.07
C PHE A 205 -7.05 8.55 7.50
N LEU A 206 -6.01 7.79 7.82
CA LEU A 206 -5.38 7.82 9.15
C LEU A 206 -4.78 9.19 9.48
N SER A 207 -4.12 9.85 8.52
CA SER A 207 -3.61 11.22 8.71
C SER A 207 -4.75 12.21 8.99
N LEU A 208 -5.89 12.09 8.31
CA LEU A 208 -7.06 12.91 8.58
C LEU A 208 -7.59 12.69 10.00
N VAL A 209 -7.72 11.43 10.42
CA VAL A 209 -8.27 11.07 11.74
C VAL A 209 -7.31 11.41 12.88
N CYS A 210 -6.03 11.07 12.74
CA CYS A 210 -5.06 11.19 13.82
C CYS A 210 -4.44 12.59 13.91
N ASP A 211 -3.99 13.14 12.76
CA ASP A 211 -3.22 14.38 12.74
C ASP A 211 -4.13 15.61 12.72
N TYR A 212 -5.21 15.57 11.93
CA TYR A 212 -6.11 16.72 11.79
C TYR A 212 -7.20 16.73 12.87
N PHE A 213 -7.97 15.65 13.03
CA PHE A 213 -9.03 15.55 14.05
C PHE A 213 -8.50 15.21 15.44
N ARG A 214 -7.21 14.90 15.59
CA ARG A 214 -6.54 14.58 16.86
C ARG A 214 -7.25 13.48 17.67
N CYS A 215 -7.85 12.49 17.00
CA CYS A 215 -8.51 11.35 17.63
C CYS A 215 -7.48 10.35 18.20
N VAL A 216 -6.58 10.80 19.07
CA VAL A 216 -5.47 10.02 19.62
C VAL A 216 -5.93 8.79 20.41
N ARG A 217 -7.11 8.88 21.04
CA ARG A 217 -7.62 7.77 21.86
C ARG A 217 -7.98 6.53 21.03
N SER A 218 -8.57 6.73 19.85
CA SER A 218 -8.92 5.65 18.93
C SER A 218 -7.72 5.06 18.21
N SER A 219 -6.69 5.88 17.96
CA SER A 219 -5.48 5.43 17.28
C SER A 219 -4.45 4.77 18.20
N ARG A 220 -4.61 4.87 19.54
CA ARG A 220 -3.67 4.32 20.52
C ARG A 220 -3.39 2.83 20.31
N PHE A 221 -4.42 2.05 20.01
CA PHE A 221 -4.27 0.63 19.71
C PHE A 221 -3.36 0.37 18.50
N LEU A 222 -3.58 1.12 17.40
CA LEU A 222 -2.76 1.03 16.19
C LEU A 222 -1.31 1.46 16.44
N VAL A 223 -1.12 2.52 17.22
CA VAL A 223 0.22 2.99 17.62
C VAL A 223 0.95 1.92 18.44
N MET A 224 0.29 1.31 19.42
CA MET A 224 0.89 0.24 20.24
C MET A 224 1.27 -0.98 19.38
N SER A 225 0.40 -1.39 18.46
CA SER A 225 0.68 -2.48 17.51
C SER A 225 1.84 -2.16 16.57
N GLY A 226 1.93 -0.90 16.12
CA GLY A 226 3.01 -0.44 15.25
C GLY A 226 4.37 -0.30 15.97
N GLN A 227 4.37 -0.02 17.26
CA GLN A 227 5.60 0.03 18.06
C GLN A 227 6.20 -1.36 18.30
N ASN A 228 5.37 -2.41 18.30
CA ASN A 228 5.77 -3.78 18.55
C ASN A 228 5.27 -4.74 17.46
N PRO A 229 5.70 -4.58 16.20
CA PRO A 229 5.17 -5.35 15.07
C PRO A 229 5.44 -6.86 15.20
N MET A 230 6.58 -7.24 15.79
CA MET A 230 6.90 -8.66 16.04
C MET A 230 5.94 -9.29 17.03
N ILE A 231 5.59 -8.58 18.10
CA ILE A 231 4.63 -9.08 19.10
C ILE A 231 3.25 -9.20 18.46
N ALA A 232 2.81 -8.20 17.69
CA ALA A 232 1.53 -8.22 17.01
C ALA A 232 1.41 -9.41 16.02
N TYR A 233 2.49 -9.72 15.31
CA TYR A 233 2.55 -10.87 14.39
C TYR A 233 2.52 -12.22 15.14
N VAL A 234 3.35 -12.35 16.17
CA VAL A 234 3.50 -13.61 16.92
C VAL A 234 2.25 -13.92 17.77
N VAL A 235 1.61 -12.89 18.34
CA VAL A 235 0.38 -13.06 19.14
C VAL A 235 -0.76 -13.64 18.30
N SER A 236 -0.83 -13.34 17.00
CA SER A 236 -1.83 -13.93 16.12
C SER A 236 -1.73 -15.46 16.08
N ASP A 237 -0.53 -15.98 15.86
CA ASP A 237 -0.30 -17.42 15.65
C ASP A 237 -0.19 -18.19 16.97
N LEU A 238 0.41 -17.59 18.01
CA LEU A 238 0.68 -18.28 19.27
C LEU A 238 -0.44 -18.14 20.32
N PHE A 239 -1.25 -17.09 20.24
CA PHE A 239 -2.29 -16.81 21.23
C PHE A 239 -3.68 -16.82 20.64
N ILE A 240 -3.91 -16.03 19.59
CA ILE A 240 -5.28 -15.83 19.06
C ILE A 240 -5.79 -17.10 18.41
N MET A 241 -5.00 -17.77 17.57
CA MET A 241 -5.42 -19.00 16.89
C MET A 241 -5.65 -20.17 17.84
N PRO A 242 -4.74 -20.51 18.78
CA PRO A 242 -5.00 -21.55 19.78
C PRO A 242 -6.21 -21.24 20.67
N LEU A 243 -6.33 -19.99 21.12
CA LEU A 243 -7.47 -19.57 21.96
C LEU A 243 -8.80 -19.67 21.20
N ALA A 244 -8.83 -19.25 19.93
CA ALA A 244 -9.99 -19.38 19.06
C ALA A 244 -10.38 -20.85 18.81
N ASN A 245 -9.39 -21.75 18.70
CA ASN A 245 -9.61 -23.18 18.60
C ASN A 245 -10.23 -23.77 19.88
N ILE A 246 -9.69 -23.40 21.06
CA ILE A 246 -10.20 -23.86 22.37
C ILE A 246 -11.65 -23.36 22.58
N LEU A 247 -11.95 -22.14 22.18
CA LEU A 247 -13.28 -21.54 22.31
C LEU A 247 -14.27 -21.97 21.21
N GLY A 248 -13.85 -22.84 20.27
CA GLY A 248 -14.69 -23.29 19.15
C GLY A 248 -15.03 -22.20 18.12
N LEU A 249 -14.38 -21.02 18.20
CA LEU A 249 -14.64 -19.89 17.30
C LEU A 249 -14.14 -20.14 15.88
N VAL A 250 -13.20 -21.04 15.69
CA VAL A 250 -12.69 -21.43 14.36
C VAL A 250 -13.76 -22.14 13.53
N SER A 251 -14.62 -22.92 14.17
CA SER A 251 -15.77 -23.56 13.51
C SER A 251 -16.80 -22.53 13.03
N LEU A 252 -16.95 -21.42 13.74
CA LEU A 252 -17.79 -20.28 13.32
C LEU A 252 -17.14 -19.54 12.14
N LEU A 253 -15.82 -19.33 12.15
CA LEU A 253 -15.11 -18.67 11.07
C LEU A 253 -15.11 -19.49 9.77
N SER A 254 -15.02 -20.82 9.86
CA SER A 254 -15.11 -21.70 8.67
C SER A 254 -16.51 -21.70 8.04
N TYR A 255 -17.56 -21.42 8.83
CA TYR A 255 -18.93 -21.27 8.32
C TYR A 255 -19.12 -20.01 7.45
N PHE A 256 -18.31 -18.96 7.69
CA PHE A 256 -18.32 -17.71 6.89
C PHE A 256 -17.38 -17.77 5.68
N GLN A 257 -16.60 -18.85 5.50
CA GLN A 257 -15.71 -19.05 4.35
C GLN A 257 -16.32 -19.93 3.25
N GLN A 258 -17.49 -20.51 3.47
CA GLN A 258 -18.29 -21.19 2.46
C GLN A 258 -19.29 -20.21 1.82
#